data_5118c8428c612c59ae76aa6cb96593eb
#
_entry.id   5118c8428c612c59ae76aa6cb96593eb
#
_cell.length_a   1.000
_cell.length_b   1.000
_cell.length_c   1.000
_cell.angle_alpha   90.00
_cell.angle_beta   90.00
_cell.angle_gamma   90.00
#
_symmetry.space_group_name_H-M   'P 1'
#
loop_
_entity.id
_entity.type
_entity.pdbx_description
1 polymer ?
#
loop_
_entity_poly.entity_id
_entity_poly.type
_entity_poly.pdbx_seq_one_letter_code
_entity_poly.pdbx_strand_id
1 'polypeptide(L)'
;MKGQWTKVYSGDLPLRSWWVDSGSDCKYISIVLPEVFGINHWIRSFSEKLASQNVPVLALPLYGRTAPKLDLGYSEKELKLGRHHKNLTTLKHIIEDVSAAINWVQEKYPKKKISIIGFCFGGHAALIASSLKGIESTFCFYGAGVTVPRTDTNFAPIDLLEKVSGTLNFICGSSDDLIPVSYTHLTLPTTLTV
;
A
#
# COMPACT_ATOMS: atom_id res chain seq x y z
N MET A 1 14.53 11.58 10.41
CA MET A 1 14.80 10.19 10.89
C MET A 1 15.34 9.39 9.71
N LYS A 2 16.23 8.43 9.95
CA LYS A 2 16.82 7.64 8.87
C LYS A 2 16.27 6.22 8.94
N GLY A 3 15.80 5.71 7.82
CA GLY A 3 15.27 4.36 7.75
C GLY A 3 16.35 3.30 7.54
N GLN A 4 15.95 2.05 7.65
CA GLN A 4 16.81 0.88 7.43
C GLN A 4 16.05 -0.25 6.75
N TRP A 5 16.77 -1.08 6.02
CA TRP A 5 16.18 -2.28 5.45
C TRP A 5 15.92 -3.32 6.54
N THR A 6 14.72 -3.87 6.53
CA THR A 6 14.30 -4.96 7.42
C THR A 6 13.67 -6.09 6.60
N LYS A 7 13.37 -7.21 7.24
CA LYS A 7 12.67 -8.33 6.62
C LYS A 7 11.34 -8.54 7.32
N VAL A 8 10.28 -8.60 6.53
CA VAL A 8 8.96 -9.09 6.93
C VAL A 8 8.77 -10.45 6.27
N TYR A 9 8.38 -11.46 7.00
CA TYR A 9 8.22 -12.80 6.44
C TYR A 9 6.77 -13.08 6.08
N SER A 10 6.50 -13.33 4.79
CA SER A 10 5.22 -13.82 4.28
C SER A 10 5.34 -15.33 4.04
N GLY A 11 4.95 -16.13 5.05
CA GLY A 11 5.38 -17.51 5.15
C GLY A 11 6.91 -17.58 5.26
N ASP A 12 7.55 -18.38 4.42
CA ASP A 12 9.01 -18.50 4.37
C ASP A 12 9.69 -17.43 3.50
N LEU A 13 8.91 -16.57 2.82
CA LEU A 13 9.44 -15.56 1.92
C LEU A 13 9.85 -14.30 2.68
N PRO A 14 11.14 -13.88 2.65
CA PRO A 14 11.58 -12.63 3.24
C PRO A 14 11.25 -11.46 2.29
N LEU A 15 10.33 -10.61 2.68
CA LEU A 15 10.02 -9.35 2.02
C LEU A 15 11.00 -8.27 2.49
N ARG A 16 11.83 -7.76 1.59
CA ARG A 16 12.80 -6.70 1.88
C ARG A 16 12.08 -5.35 2.00
N SER A 17 11.72 -5.00 3.22
CA SER A 17 10.93 -3.83 3.58
C SER A 17 11.81 -2.69 4.10
N TRP A 18 11.33 -1.45 3.99
CA TRP A 18 12.00 -0.27 4.56
C TRP A 18 11.29 0.16 5.83
N TRP A 19 12.01 0.14 6.95
CA TRP A 19 11.50 0.51 8.25
C TRP A 19 12.09 1.85 8.72
N VAL A 20 11.21 2.76 9.15
CA VAL A 20 11.59 4.02 9.80
C VAL A 20 10.90 4.08 11.15
N ASP A 21 11.70 4.02 12.20
CA ASP A 21 11.23 4.14 13.57
C ASP A 21 11.13 5.61 13.97
N SER A 22 10.04 6.01 14.60
CA SER A 22 9.86 7.34 15.18
C SER A 22 9.80 7.31 16.72
N GLY A 23 10.09 6.16 17.33
CA GLY A 23 9.95 5.94 18.77
C GLY A 23 8.61 5.36 19.17
N SER A 24 8.43 5.08 20.44
CA SER A 24 7.27 4.36 20.99
C SER A 24 6.05 5.25 21.28
N ASP A 25 6.22 6.56 21.35
CA ASP A 25 5.15 7.50 21.65
C ASP A 25 4.39 7.92 20.39
N CYS A 26 3.87 6.94 19.67
CA CYS A 26 3.06 7.12 18.47
C CYS A 26 1.65 6.56 18.69
N LYS A 27 0.64 7.16 18.05
CA LYS A 27 -0.74 6.66 18.06
C LYS A 27 -0.96 5.68 16.90
N TYR A 28 -0.36 5.97 15.76
CA TYR A 28 -0.50 5.22 14.52
C TYR A 28 0.85 4.73 14.02
N ILE A 29 0.81 3.61 13.31
CA ILE A 29 1.92 3.11 12.50
C ILE A 29 1.41 2.98 11.08
N SER A 30 2.18 3.41 10.10
CA SER A 30 1.77 3.35 8.70
C SER A 30 2.48 2.24 7.95
N ILE A 31 1.72 1.43 7.22
CA ILE A 31 2.24 0.54 6.18
C ILE A 31 2.10 1.28 4.85
N VAL A 32 3.22 1.51 4.17
CA VAL A 32 3.26 2.22 2.89
C VAL A 32 3.43 1.22 1.75
N LEU A 33 2.51 1.27 0.79
CA LEU A 33 2.49 0.44 -0.41
C LEU A 33 2.94 1.28 -1.62
N PRO A 34 4.03 0.89 -2.29
CA PRO A 34 4.66 1.71 -3.33
C PRO A 34 3.91 1.67 -4.65
N GLU A 35 4.25 2.60 -5.52
CA GLU A 35 3.93 2.59 -6.94
C GLU A 35 4.57 1.36 -7.65
N VAL A 36 4.37 1.26 -8.95
CA VAL A 36 5.00 0.21 -9.78
C VAL A 36 6.54 0.24 -9.77
N PHE A 37 7.14 1.28 -9.22
CA PHE A 37 8.60 1.48 -9.18
C PHE A 37 9.29 0.83 -7.97
N GLY A 38 8.53 0.18 -7.09
CA GLY A 38 9.07 -0.46 -5.88
C GLY A 38 9.40 0.52 -4.75
N ILE A 39 10.15 0.05 -3.75
CA ILE A 39 10.60 0.90 -2.62
C ILE A 39 11.78 1.76 -3.08
N ASN A 40 11.52 2.68 -3.97
CA ASN A 40 12.49 3.58 -4.56
C ASN A 40 12.86 4.75 -3.62
N HIS A 41 13.73 5.65 -4.08
CA HIS A 41 14.17 6.80 -3.30
C HIS A 41 12.99 7.65 -2.81
N TRP A 42 11.96 7.86 -3.64
CA TRP A 42 10.81 8.68 -3.28
C TRP A 42 10.01 8.05 -2.12
N ILE A 43 9.71 6.75 -2.19
CA ILE A 43 9.01 6.02 -1.12
C ILE A 43 9.80 6.06 0.18
N ARG A 44 11.13 5.88 0.12
CA ARG A 44 11.98 5.96 1.31
C ARG A 44 11.98 7.35 1.92
N SER A 45 12.09 8.39 1.10
CA SER A 45 12.05 9.80 1.55
C SER A 45 10.69 10.18 2.13
N PHE A 46 9.59 9.74 1.50
CA PHE A 46 8.23 9.90 2.03
C PHE A 46 8.10 9.25 3.40
N SER A 47 8.58 8.00 3.53
CA SER A 47 8.54 7.25 4.80
C SER A 47 9.32 7.96 5.91
N GLU A 48 10.49 8.50 5.61
CA GLU A 48 11.32 9.25 6.55
C GLU A 48 10.65 10.59 6.96
N LYS A 49 10.01 11.26 6.01
CA LYS A 49 9.26 12.49 6.27
C LYS A 49 8.04 12.23 7.16
N LEU A 50 7.29 11.16 6.89
CA LEU A 50 6.13 10.79 7.71
C LEU A 50 6.57 10.38 9.13
N ALA A 51 7.66 9.62 9.24
CA ALA A 51 8.21 9.25 10.55
C ALA A 51 8.69 10.47 11.36
N SER A 52 9.14 11.53 10.71
CA SER A 52 9.50 12.79 11.41
C SER A 52 8.30 13.49 12.03
N GLN A 53 7.07 13.10 11.67
CA GLN A 53 5.82 13.55 12.29
C GLN A 53 5.30 12.57 13.36
N ASN A 54 6.20 11.78 13.93
CA ASN A 54 5.90 10.79 14.97
C ASN A 54 4.97 9.65 14.52
N VAL A 55 5.08 9.23 13.24
CA VAL A 55 4.37 8.09 12.67
C VAL A 55 5.39 7.09 12.13
N PRO A 56 5.74 6.02 12.85
CA PRO A 56 6.62 4.97 12.34
C PRO A 56 6.08 4.39 11.03
N VAL A 57 6.97 4.05 10.10
CA VAL A 57 6.58 3.62 8.75
C VAL A 57 7.27 2.32 8.36
N LEU A 58 6.47 1.38 7.89
CA LEU A 58 6.93 0.18 7.19
C LEU A 58 6.55 0.30 5.71
N ALA A 59 7.51 0.58 4.82
CA ALA A 59 7.25 0.44 3.39
C ALA A 59 7.43 -1.03 2.97
N LEU A 60 6.38 -1.61 2.40
CA LEU A 60 6.29 -3.01 2.04
C LEU A 60 6.44 -3.20 0.53
N PRO A 61 7.32 -4.10 0.03
CA PRO A 61 7.43 -4.37 -1.40
C PRO A 61 6.23 -5.16 -1.89
N LEU A 62 5.63 -4.73 -3.02
CA LEU A 62 4.54 -5.47 -3.68
C LEU A 62 5.05 -6.57 -4.64
N TYR A 63 6.35 -6.58 -4.92
CA TYR A 63 6.99 -7.50 -5.86
C TYR A 63 8.02 -8.40 -5.18
N GLY A 64 7.84 -8.71 -3.91
CA GLY A 64 8.77 -9.53 -3.13
C GLY A 64 9.08 -10.89 -3.76
N ARG A 65 8.13 -11.44 -4.53
CA ARG A 65 8.26 -12.75 -5.20
C ARG A 65 8.95 -12.68 -6.56
N THR A 66 8.84 -11.56 -7.27
CA THR A 66 9.32 -11.45 -8.66
C THR A 66 10.51 -10.50 -8.81
N ALA A 67 10.63 -9.52 -7.92
CA ALA A 67 11.70 -8.53 -7.92
C ALA A 67 11.93 -7.98 -6.50
N PRO A 68 12.52 -8.78 -5.58
CA PRO A 68 12.61 -8.45 -4.15
C PRO A 68 13.46 -7.21 -3.82
N LYS A 69 14.22 -6.71 -4.77
CA LYS A 69 15.08 -5.53 -4.61
C LYS A 69 14.72 -4.41 -5.59
N LEU A 70 13.51 -4.42 -6.14
CA LEU A 70 13.11 -3.44 -7.14
C LEU A 70 13.18 -2.02 -6.58
N ASP A 71 13.96 -1.18 -7.25
CA ASP A 71 14.22 0.23 -6.91
C ASP A 71 14.41 0.97 -8.24
N LEU A 72 13.32 1.43 -8.82
CA LEU A 72 13.29 2.01 -10.16
C LEU A 72 13.13 3.53 -10.11
N GLY A 73 13.70 4.20 -11.12
CA GLY A 73 13.37 5.58 -11.46
C GLY A 73 12.07 5.68 -12.27
N TYR A 74 11.90 6.80 -12.97
CA TYR A 74 10.65 7.15 -13.67
C TYR A 74 10.77 7.17 -15.19
N SER A 75 11.80 6.53 -15.78
CA SER A 75 11.92 6.42 -17.24
C SER A 75 10.87 5.47 -17.81
N GLU A 76 10.56 5.61 -19.11
CA GLU A 76 9.63 4.69 -19.78
C GLU A 76 10.05 3.21 -19.70
N LYS A 77 11.36 2.94 -19.77
CA LYS A 77 11.89 1.58 -19.63
C LYS A 77 11.60 1.01 -18.24
N GLU A 78 11.81 1.82 -17.21
CA GLU A 78 11.56 1.44 -15.82
C GLU A 78 10.06 1.30 -15.55
N LEU A 79 9.24 2.17 -16.11
CA LEU A 79 7.77 2.03 -16.04
C LEU A 79 7.30 0.72 -16.67
N LYS A 80 7.83 0.33 -17.85
CA LYS A 80 7.52 -0.96 -18.48
C LYS A 80 7.92 -2.14 -17.60
N LEU A 81 9.11 -2.08 -16.98
CA LEU A 81 9.57 -3.11 -16.06
C LEU A 81 8.69 -3.22 -14.81
N GLY A 82 8.36 -2.08 -14.20
CA GLY A 82 7.45 -2.05 -13.03
C GLY A 82 6.06 -2.60 -13.36
N ARG A 83 5.51 -2.25 -14.52
CA ARG A 83 4.22 -2.79 -15.01
C ARG A 83 4.29 -4.31 -15.26
N HIS A 84 5.43 -4.83 -15.74
CA HIS A 84 5.64 -6.27 -15.90
C HIS A 84 5.49 -6.97 -14.54
N HIS A 85 6.19 -6.53 -13.49
CA HIS A 85 6.09 -7.12 -12.15
C HIS A 85 4.71 -6.94 -11.53
N LYS A 86 4.05 -5.78 -11.76
CA LYS A 86 2.65 -5.56 -11.38
C LYS A 86 1.74 -6.65 -11.95
N ASN A 87 1.87 -6.99 -13.23
CA ASN A 87 1.04 -8.00 -13.90
C ASN A 87 1.27 -9.43 -13.38
N LEU A 88 2.42 -9.70 -12.76
CA LEU A 88 2.73 -10.97 -12.09
C LEU A 88 2.26 -11.01 -10.63
N THR A 89 1.80 -9.89 -10.08
CA THR A 89 1.35 -9.80 -8.69
C THR A 89 -0.12 -10.15 -8.59
N THR A 90 -0.42 -11.24 -7.89
CA THR A 90 -1.80 -11.72 -7.72
C THR A 90 -2.48 -11.08 -6.51
N LEU A 91 -3.82 -11.15 -6.47
CA LEU A 91 -4.61 -10.78 -5.29
C LEU A 91 -4.13 -11.53 -4.04
N LYS A 92 -3.91 -12.84 -4.18
CA LYS A 92 -3.41 -13.69 -3.10
C LYS A 92 -2.09 -13.15 -2.54
N HIS A 93 -1.14 -12.78 -3.40
CA HIS A 93 0.14 -12.21 -2.99
C HIS A 93 -0.05 -10.90 -2.19
N ILE A 94 -0.92 -10.01 -2.64
CA ILE A 94 -1.20 -8.75 -1.93
C ILE A 94 -1.75 -9.03 -0.53
N ILE A 95 -2.74 -9.91 -0.43
CA ILE A 95 -3.38 -10.26 0.85
C ILE A 95 -2.38 -10.90 1.81
N GLU A 96 -1.60 -11.88 1.36
CA GLU A 96 -0.61 -12.58 2.19
C GLU A 96 0.47 -11.63 2.69
N ASP A 97 1.04 -10.81 1.79
CA ASP A 97 2.16 -9.93 2.12
C ASP A 97 1.73 -8.79 3.04
N VAL A 98 0.55 -8.19 2.80
CA VAL A 98 0.03 -7.14 3.70
C VAL A 98 -0.38 -7.72 5.04
N SER A 99 -0.97 -8.93 5.09
CA SER A 99 -1.28 -9.61 6.36
C SER A 99 0.00 -9.87 7.17
N ALA A 100 1.07 -10.30 6.51
CA ALA A 100 2.36 -10.48 7.17
C ALA A 100 2.93 -9.16 7.72
N ALA A 101 2.76 -8.06 6.99
CA ALA A 101 3.18 -6.73 7.45
C ALA A 101 2.35 -6.25 8.66
N ILE A 102 1.04 -6.49 8.65
CA ILE A 102 0.16 -6.19 9.79
C ILE A 102 0.62 -6.95 11.04
N ASN A 103 0.85 -8.26 10.92
CA ASN A 103 1.31 -9.09 12.03
C ASN A 103 2.67 -8.59 12.56
N TRP A 104 3.63 -8.32 11.67
CA TRP A 104 4.94 -7.79 12.05
C TRP A 104 4.85 -6.48 12.82
N VAL A 105 3.94 -5.56 12.38
CA VAL A 105 3.69 -4.29 13.07
C VAL A 105 3.05 -4.54 14.43
N GLN A 106 2.06 -5.42 14.53
CA GLN A 106 1.36 -5.73 15.79
C GLN A 106 2.26 -6.39 16.82
N GLU A 107 3.18 -7.26 16.40
CA GLU A 107 4.20 -7.86 17.27
C GLU A 107 5.16 -6.79 17.83
N LYS A 108 5.62 -5.89 16.97
CA LYS A 108 6.57 -4.84 17.34
C LYS A 108 5.93 -3.72 18.16
N TYR A 109 4.65 -3.40 17.86
CA TYR A 109 3.90 -2.30 18.48
C TYR A 109 2.49 -2.75 18.87
N PRO A 110 2.36 -3.59 19.89
CA PRO A 110 1.05 -4.07 20.33
C PRO A 110 0.15 -2.90 20.72
N LYS A 111 -1.14 -2.99 20.35
CA LYS A 111 -2.19 -1.99 20.65
C LYS A 111 -2.09 -0.67 19.87
N LYS A 112 -1.14 -0.50 18.96
CA LYS A 112 -1.11 0.69 18.09
C LYS A 112 -2.06 0.50 16.91
N LYS A 113 -2.66 1.61 16.47
CA LYS A 113 -3.52 1.64 15.29
C LYS A 113 -2.68 1.56 14.03
N ILE A 114 -3.13 0.80 13.04
CA ILE A 114 -2.44 0.66 11.76
C ILE A 114 -3.19 1.46 10.70
N SER A 115 -2.47 2.30 10.00
CA SER A 115 -2.93 2.93 8.76
C SER A 115 -2.20 2.33 7.55
N ILE A 116 -2.90 2.26 6.41
CA ILE A 116 -2.31 1.89 5.13
C ILE A 116 -2.32 3.10 4.22
N ILE A 117 -1.20 3.36 3.57
CA ILE A 117 -1.05 4.43 2.58
C ILE A 117 -0.53 3.80 1.29
N GLY A 118 -1.29 3.89 0.22
CA GLY A 118 -0.90 3.32 -1.07
C GLY A 118 -0.89 4.36 -2.19
N PHE A 119 0.10 4.25 -3.09
CA PHE A 119 0.29 5.14 -4.22
C PHE A 119 0.18 4.40 -5.54
N CYS A 120 -0.62 4.87 -6.50
CA CYS A 120 -0.82 4.25 -7.81
C CYS A 120 -1.25 2.78 -7.68
N PHE A 121 -0.42 1.81 -8.10
CA PHE A 121 -0.66 0.39 -7.85
C PHE A 121 -0.68 0.05 -6.36
N GLY A 122 0.09 0.75 -5.54
CA GLY A 122 -0.02 0.67 -4.08
C GLY A 122 -1.38 1.14 -3.57
N GLY A 123 -2.01 2.13 -4.20
CA GLY A 123 -3.38 2.56 -3.91
C GLY A 123 -4.40 1.45 -4.23
N HIS A 124 -4.25 0.77 -5.36
CA HIS A 124 -5.03 -0.42 -5.69
C HIS A 124 -4.86 -1.54 -4.63
N ALA A 125 -3.62 -1.81 -4.22
CA ALA A 125 -3.33 -2.78 -3.18
C ALA A 125 -3.85 -2.35 -1.80
N ALA A 126 -3.82 -1.05 -1.49
CA ALA A 126 -4.35 -0.50 -0.25
C ALA A 126 -5.88 -0.67 -0.15
N LEU A 127 -6.60 -0.47 -1.25
CA LEU A 127 -8.04 -0.76 -1.28
C LEU A 127 -8.33 -2.23 -1.00
N ILE A 128 -7.58 -3.16 -1.61
CA ILE A 128 -7.69 -4.59 -1.30
C ILE A 128 -7.40 -4.83 0.20
N ALA A 129 -6.32 -4.26 0.70
CA ALA A 129 -5.89 -4.42 2.08
C ALA A 129 -6.88 -3.84 3.11
N SER A 130 -7.67 -2.82 2.75
CA SER A 130 -8.67 -2.22 3.65
C SER A 130 -9.73 -3.21 4.13
N SER A 131 -9.90 -4.33 3.42
CA SER A 131 -10.79 -5.43 3.83
C SER A 131 -10.19 -6.35 4.90
N LEU A 132 -8.89 -6.20 5.22
CA LEU A 132 -8.21 -7.01 6.22
C LEU A 132 -8.49 -6.46 7.63
N LYS A 133 -8.51 -7.38 8.61
CA LYS A 133 -8.69 -7.00 10.02
C LYS A 133 -7.47 -6.28 10.58
N GLY A 134 -7.70 -5.36 11.51
CA GLY A 134 -6.63 -4.65 12.22
C GLY A 134 -6.18 -3.34 11.58
N ILE A 135 -6.87 -2.91 10.50
CA ILE A 135 -6.62 -1.63 9.83
C ILE A 135 -7.64 -0.60 10.32
N GLU A 136 -7.16 0.51 10.85
CA GLU A 136 -7.98 1.63 11.32
C GLU A 136 -8.33 2.60 10.20
N SER A 137 -7.38 2.86 9.30
CA SER A 137 -7.58 3.80 8.19
C SER A 137 -6.76 3.43 6.97
N THR A 138 -7.30 3.70 5.79
CA THR A 138 -6.65 3.46 4.51
C THR A 138 -6.70 4.73 3.66
N PHE A 139 -5.56 5.07 3.06
CA PHE A 139 -5.40 6.19 2.13
C PHE A 139 -4.96 5.65 0.77
N CYS A 140 -5.87 5.71 -0.20
CA CYS A 140 -5.63 5.30 -1.58
C CYS A 140 -5.32 6.53 -2.43
N PHE A 141 -4.05 6.83 -2.66
CA PHE A 141 -3.66 7.91 -3.56
C PHE A 141 -3.63 7.41 -5.00
N TYR A 142 -4.43 8.03 -5.86
CA TYR A 142 -4.54 7.74 -7.29
C TYR A 142 -4.49 6.25 -7.63
N GLY A 143 -5.29 5.45 -6.90
CA GLY A 143 -5.35 3.99 -7.08
C GLY A 143 -5.83 3.60 -8.46
N ALA A 144 -4.93 3.07 -9.29
CA ALA A 144 -5.24 2.71 -10.66
C ALA A 144 -6.00 1.37 -10.76
N GLY A 145 -7.04 1.33 -11.61
CA GLY A 145 -7.75 0.11 -11.95
C GLY A 145 -8.56 -0.51 -10.81
N VAL A 146 -9.03 0.29 -9.85
CA VAL A 146 -9.80 -0.22 -8.70
C VAL A 146 -11.21 -0.71 -9.07
N THR A 147 -11.78 -0.21 -10.18
CA THR A 147 -13.09 -0.65 -10.71
C THR A 147 -12.97 -1.70 -11.82
N VAL A 148 -11.74 -2.06 -12.19
CA VAL A 148 -11.49 -3.03 -13.27
C VAL A 148 -11.27 -4.41 -12.66
N PRO A 149 -11.98 -5.46 -13.12
CA PRO A 149 -11.71 -6.82 -12.69
C PRO A 149 -10.26 -7.19 -12.90
N ARG A 150 -9.68 -7.81 -11.90
CA ARG A 150 -8.29 -8.29 -11.98
C ARG A 150 -8.20 -9.50 -12.90
N THR A 151 -7.06 -9.66 -13.57
CA THR A 151 -6.83 -10.79 -14.49
C THR A 151 -6.68 -12.13 -13.77
N ASP A 152 -6.36 -12.11 -12.48
CA ASP A 152 -6.19 -13.30 -11.62
C ASP A 152 -7.43 -13.66 -10.81
N THR A 153 -8.49 -12.83 -10.92
CA THR A 153 -9.78 -13.04 -10.25
C THR A 153 -10.90 -12.45 -11.12
N ASN A 154 -12.15 -12.81 -10.82
CA ASN A 154 -13.31 -12.28 -11.55
C ASN A 154 -13.92 -11.04 -10.89
N PHE A 155 -13.21 -10.38 -9.95
CA PHE A 155 -13.72 -9.20 -9.28
C PHE A 155 -12.73 -8.03 -9.33
N ALA A 156 -13.27 -6.82 -9.18
CA ALA A 156 -12.52 -5.59 -9.04
C ALA A 156 -12.23 -5.29 -7.56
N PRO A 157 -11.14 -4.59 -7.21
CA PRO A 157 -10.88 -4.19 -5.82
C PRO A 157 -12.04 -3.48 -5.13
N ILE A 158 -12.81 -2.71 -5.88
CA ILE A 158 -13.97 -1.97 -5.38
C ILE A 158 -15.08 -2.88 -4.82
N ASP A 159 -15.16 -4.12 -5.27
CA ASP A 159 -16.14 -5.10 -4.79
C ASP A 159 -15.88 -5.53 -3.33
N LEU A 160 -14.72 -5.13 -2.78
CA LEU A 160 -14.38 -5.36 -1.38
C LEU A 160 -14.85 -4.27 -0.42
N LEU A 161 -15.49 -3.20 -0.93
CA LEU A 161 -15.89 -2.05 -0.11
C LEU A 161 -16.80 -2.41 1.08
N GLU A 162 -17.71 -3.35 0.90
CA GLU A 162 -18.59 -3.84 1.97
C GLU A 162 -17.84 -4.54 3.11
N LYS A 163 -16.57 -4.94 2.87
CA LYS A 163 -15.71 -5.62 3.85
C LYS A 163 -14.76 -4.66 4.56
N VAL A 164 -14.77 -3.38 4.20
CA VAL A 164 -13.90 -2.38 4.84
C VAL A 164 -14.36 -2.15 6.26
N SER A 165 -13.47 -2.35 7.22
CA SER A 165 -13.78 -2.22 8.65
C SER A 165 -13.36 -0.87 9.26
N GLY A 166 -12.43 -0.18 8.63
CA GLY A 166 -11.92 1.14 9.05
C GLY A 166 -12.39 2.27 8.14
N THR A 167 -11.75 3.43 8.23
CA THR A 167 -11.99 4.52 7.29
C THR A 167 -11.22 4.29 5.99
N LEU A 168 -11.86 4.58 4.86
CA LEU A 168 -11.24 4.55 3.54
C LEU A 168 -11.29 5.95 2.94
N ASN A 169 -10.10 6.49 2.62
CA ASN A 169 -9.93 7.77 1.95
C ASN A 169 -9.40 7.50 0.54
N PHE A 170 -10.16 7.90 -0.47
CA PHE A 170 -9.76 7.80 -1.87
C PHE A 170 -9.38 9.19 -2.38
N ILE A 171 -8.14 9.37 -2.78
CA ILE A 171 -7.57 10.67 -3.16
C ILE A 171 -7.06 10.58 -4.58
N CYS A 172 -7.67 11.34 -5.49
CA CYS A 172 -7.27 11.37 -6.90
C CYS A 172 -7.35 12.80 -7.45
N GLY A 173 -6.55 13.07 -8.47
CA GLY A 173 -6.61 14.33 -9.20
C GLY A 173 -7.83 14.38 -10.13
N SER A 174 -8.51 15.51 -10.20
CA SER A 174 -9.65 15.71 -11.11
C SER A 174 -9.26 15.70 -12.61
N SER A 175 -7.97 15.85 -12.91
CA SER A 175 -7.41 15.85 -14.26
C SER A 175 -6.45 14.67 -14.50
N ASP A 176 -6.61 13.58 -13.75
CA ASP A 176 -5.79 12.38 -13.93
C ASP A 176 -6.42 11.50 -15.02
N ASP A 177 -5.79 11.44 -16.18
CA ASP A 177 -6.27 10.65 -17.34
C ASP A 177 -6.28 9.15 -17.09
N LEU A 178 -5.56 8.66 -16.07
CA LEU A 178 -5.49 7.25 -15.71
C LEU A 178 -6.56 6.84 -14.69
N ILE A 179 -7.20 7.82 -14.05
CA ILE A 179 -8.22 7.62 -13.03
C ILE A 179 -9.54 8.22 -13.54
N PRO A 180 -10.52 7.42 -13.95
CA PRO A 180 -11.80 7.95 -14.43
C PRO A 180 -12.47 8.87 -13.40
N VAL A 181 -13.00 10.01 -13.86
CA VAL A 181 -13.72 10.98 -13.01
C VAL A 181 -14.88 10.31 -12.24
N SER A 182 -15.44 9.22 -12.77
CA SER A 182 -16.45 8.41 -12.08
C SER A 182 -16.02 7.88 -10.72
N TYR A 183 -14.71 7.79 -10.44
CA TYR A 183 -14.21 7.40 -9.11
C TYR A 183 -14.48 8.48 -8.04
N THR A 184 -14.61 9.74 -8.43
CA THR A 184 -14.98 10.84 -7.51
C THR A 184 -16.45 10.77 -7.07
N HIS A 185 -17.26 9.96 -7.73
CA HIS A 185 -18.68 9.75 -7.44
C HIS A 185 -18.99 8.40 -6.78
N LEU A 186 -17.95 7.69 -6.31
CA LEU A 186 -18.16 6.47 -5.53
C LEU A 186 -18.75 6.85 -4.17
N THR A 187 -20.08 6.88 -4.11
CA THR A 187 -20.82 7.01 -2.85
C THR A 187 -20.71 5.70 -2.10
N LEU A 188 -19.88 5.70 -1.06
CA LEU A 188 -19.77 4.60 -0.13
C LEU A 188 -20.72 4.82 1.05
N PRO A 189 -21.21 3.75 1.69
CA PRO A 189 -21.91 3.85 2.96
C PRO A 189 -21.01 4.32 4.11
N THR A 190 -19.72 4.51 3.86
CA THR A 190 -18.69 5.05 4.76
C THR A 190 -18.25 6.44 4.32
N THR A 191 -17.96 7.33 5.26
CA THR A 191 -17.61 8.73 5.06
C THR A 191 -16.43 8.86 4.08
N LEU A 192 -16.72 9.24 2.84
CA LEU A 192 -15.73 9.68 1.86
C LEU A 192 -15.41 11.15 2.09
N THR A 193 -14.16 11.45 2.38
CA THR A 193 -13.65 12.82 2.23
C THR A 193 -12.91 12.87 0.88
N VAL A 194 -13.48 13.58 -0.07
CA VAL A 194 -12.90 13.88 -1.39
C VAL A 194 -11.97 15.09 -1.25
#